data_c1741ec023e813ee3309000b0a0a0b35
#
_entry.id   c1741ec023e813ee3309000b0a0a0b35
#
_cell.length_a   1.000
_cell.length_b   1.000
_cell.length_c   1.000
_cell.angle_alpha   90.00
_cell.angle_beta   90.00
_cell.angle_gamma   90.00
#
_symmetry.space_group_name_H-M   'P 1'
#
loop_
_entity.id
_entity.type
_entity.pdbx_description
1 polymer ?
#
loop_
_entity_poly.entity_id
_entity_poly.type
_entity_poly.pdbx_seq_one_letter_code
_entity_poly.pdbx_strand_id
1 'polypeptide(L)'
;MLSEALSSTVCLDKYPKSVLEVGVTVLEDDGSVLAAALTAAGLALAAAGVHMADLVVGVKVGLKEEEGKEGSVLVDPEASEEEVEGAGVVVGYLPSLDQVVSCVCQGVLSPPSLSSALAAATQQAAVLLPAVQQELVQIFKKKKLRDNQN
;
A
#
# COMPACT_ATOMS: atom_id res chain seq x y z
N MET A 1 11.25 4.29 -0.60
CA MET A 1 9.81 4.12 -0.86
C MET A 1 8.95 4.10 0.41
N LEU A 2 8.99 3.08 1.31
CA LEU A 2 8.14 3.05 2.52
C LEU A 2 8.27 4.33 3.35
N SER A 3 9.49 4.74 3.68
CA SER A 3 9.74 5.95 4.46
C SER A 3 9.21 7.23 3.80
N GLU A 4 9.38 7.38 2.49
CA GLU A 4 8.89 8.55 1.73
C GLU A 4 7.37 8.57 1.67
N ALA A 5 6.74 7.42 1.36
CA ALA A 5 5.30 7.30 1.34
C ALA A 5 4.68 7.62 2.71
N LEU A 6 5.24 7.07 3.79
CA LEU A 6 4.76 7.33 5.14
C LEU A 6 5.03 8.77 5.58
N SER A 7 6.18 9.34 5.22
CA SER A 7 6.50 10.74 5.54
C SER A 7 5.57 11.74 4.87
N SER A 8 5.10 11.43 3.65
CA SER A 8 4.11 12.27 2.95
C SER A 8 2.69 12.10 3.49
N THR A 9 2.43 10.99 4.18
CA THR A 9 1.10 10.68 4.73
C THR A 9 0.93 11.17 6.15
N VAL A 10 2.01 11.18 6.96
CA VAL A 10 1.99 11.60 8.35
C VAL A 10 2.06 13.14 8.45
N CYS A 11 1.27 13.74 9.34
CA CYS A 11 1.34 15.16 9.66
C CYS A 11 2.57 15.45 10.55
N LEU A 12 3.76 15.49 9.95
CA LEU A 12 5.05 15.62 10.66
C LEU A 12 5.18 16.93 11.44
N ASP A 13 4.48 17.98 11.02
CA ASP A 13 4.39 19.28 11.71
C ASP A 13 3.90 19.16 13.16
N LYS A 14 3.11 18.14 13.46
CA LYS A 14 2.61 17.85 14.82
C LYS A 14 3.63 17.13 15.70
N TYR A 15 4.75 16.70 15.16
CA TYR A 15 5.77 15.92 15.87
C TYR A 15 7.17 16.57 15.80
N PRO A 16 7.32 17.85 16.20
CA PRO A 16 8.60 18.52 16.14
C PRO A 16 9.61 17.82 17.08
N LYS A 17 10.83 17.62 16.58
CA LYS A 17 11.95 16.95 17.30
C LYS A 17 11.67 15.52 17.74
N SER A 18 10.69 14.85 17.12
CA SER A 18 10.37 13.45 17.40
C SER A 18 10.82 12.57 16.23
N VAL A 19 11.11 11.32 16.53
CA VAL A 19 11.39 10.29 15.52
C VAL A 19 10.26 9.26 15.58
N LEU A 20 9.64 8.98 14.45
CA LEU A 20 8.70 7.89 14.29
C LEU A 20 9.44 6.72 13.64
N GLU A 21 9.60 5.65 14.41
CA GLU A 21 10.25 4.43 13.94
C GLU A 21 9.18 3.38 13.62
N VAL A 22 9.21 2.86 12.40
CA VAL A 22 8.30 1.82 11.92
C VAL A 22 9.12 0.60 11.54
N GLY A 23 8.96 -0.48 12.30
CA GLY A 23 9.56 -1.78 12.01
C GLY A 23 8.59 -2.67 11.23
N VAL A 24 9.02 -3.23 10.12
CA VAL A 24 8.25 -4.20 9.33
C VAL A 24 8.96 -5.54 9.37
N THR A 25 8.24 -6.60 9.77
CA THR A 25 8.74 -7.97 9.77
C THR A 25 7.91 -8.78 8.79
N VAL A 26 8.56 -9.34 7.77
CA VAL A 26 7.94 -10.24 6.81
C VAL A 26 7.92 -11.63 7.44
N LEU A 27 6.73 -12.22 7.58
CA LEU A 27 6.56 -13.57 8.12
C LEU A 27 6.52 -14.61 7.02
N GLU A 28 5.90 -14.28 5.90
CA GLU A 28 5.77 -15.11 4.72
C GLU A 28 5.77 -14.22 3.49
N ASP A 29 6.39 -14.66 2.41
CA ASP A 29 6.50 -13.94 1.14
C ASP A 29 5.89 -14.79 0.04
N ASP A 30 4.77 -14.34 -0.49
CA ASP A 30 4.08 -14.92 -1.64
C ASP A 30 3.75 -13.84 -2.70
N GLY A 31 4.65 -12.87 -2.84
CA GLY A 31 4.50 -11.72 -3.73
C GLY A 31 3.92 -10.48 -3.07
N SER A 32 4.01 -9.36 -3.78
CA SER A 32 3.41 -8.07 -3.37
C SER A 32 3.82 -7.55 -1.97
N VAL A 33 4.94 -8.04 -1.42
CA VAL A 33 5.41 -7.76 -0.04
C VAL A 33 5.47 -6.26 0.24
N LEU A 34 5.96 -5.46 -0.71
CA LEU A 34 6.13 -4.02 -0.52
C LEU A 34 4.77 -3.30 -0.40
N ALA A 35 3.77 -3.72 -1.16
CA ALA A 35 2.42 -3.18 -1.09
C ALA A 35 1.74 -3.54 0.25
N ALA A 36 1.83 -4.79 0.65
CA ALA A 36 1.34 -5.26 1.95
C ALA A 36 2.02 -4.54 3.13
N ALA A 37 3.35 -4.39 3.07
CA ALA A 37 4.13 -3.68 4.08
C ALA A 37 3.71 -2.21 4.21
N LEU A 38 3.42 -1.53 3.10
CA LEU A 38 2.96 -0.14 3.12
C LEU A 38 1.59 0.00 3.78
N THR A 39 0.65 -0.88 3.43
CA THR A 39 -0.69 -0.90 4.03
C THR A 39 -0.61 -1.22 5.53
N ALA A 40 0.17 -2.23 5.92
CA ALA A 40 0.34 -2.62 7.31
C ALA A 40 1.00 -1.51 8.16
N ALA A 41 2.01 -0.84 7.61
CA ALA A 41 2.68 0.29 8.29
C ALA A 41 1.73 1.47 8.48
N GLY A 42 0.93 1.82 7.48
CA GLY A 42 -0.10 2.86 7.58
C GLY A 42 -1.15 2.53 8.64
N LEU A 43 -1.61 1.28 8.66
CA LEU A 43 -2.56 0.80 9.67
C LEU A 43 -1.97 0.83 11.08
N ALA A 44 -0.71 0.44 11.25
CA ALA A 44 -0.01 0.47 12.53
C ALA A 44 0.16 1.90 13.07
N LEU A 45 0.51 2.86 12.21
CA LEU A 45 0.61 4.27 12.58
C LEU A 45 -0.76 4.83 13.01
N ALA A 46 -1.83 4.53 12.26
CA ALA A 46 -3.18 4.92 12.62
C ALA A 46 -3.62 4.30 13.95
N ALA A 47 -3.33 3.01 14.17
CA ALA A 47 -3.63 2.30 15.42
C ALA A 47 -2.83 2.84 16.63
N ALA A 48 -1.62 3.36 16.39
CA ALA A 48 -0.81 4.06 17.39
C ALA A 48 -1.32 5.47 17.71
N GLY A 49 -2.30 5.98 16.96
CA GLY A 49 -2.86 7.32 17.14
C GLY A 49 -2.00 8.43 16.52
N VAL A 50 -1.14 8.08 15.58
CA VAL A 50 -0.36 9.06 14.82
C VAL A 50 -1.28 9.83 13.88
N HIS A 51 -1.16 11.16 13.88
CA HIS A 51 -1.94 12.00 12.98
C HIS A 51 -1.48 11.81 11.53
N MET A 52 -2.39 11.38 10.70
CA MET A 52 -2.18 11.13 9.29
C MET A 52 -3.19 11.92 8.45
N ALA A 53 -2.83 12.27 7.23
CA ALA A 53 -3.73 12.91 6.27
C ALA A 53 -4.83 11.94 5.82
N ASP A 54 -4.47 10.67 5.59
CA ASP A 54 -5.37 9.59 5.21
C ASP A 54 -4.72 8.23 5.49
N LEU A 55 -5.49 7.15 5.36
CA LEU A 55 -4.95 5.78 5.37
C LEU A 55 -4.28 5.50 4.02
N VAL A 56 -3.03 5.03 4.07
CA VAL A 56 -2.32 4.60 2.87
C VAL A 56 -2.64 3.14 2.56
N VAL A 57 -2.97 2.88 1.31
CA VAL A 57 -3.18 1.53 0.78
C VAL A 57 -2.13 1.27 -0.31
N GLY A 58 -1.34 0.23 -0.12
CA GLY A 58 -0.39 -0.25 -1.11
C GLY A 58 -1.03 -1.28 -2.04
N VAL A 59 -0.76 -1.15 -3.32
CA VAL A 59 -1.20 -2.11 -4.35
C VAL A 59 -0.05 -2.40 -5.28
N LYS A 60 0.18 -3.67 -5.60
CA LYS A 60 1.07 -4.08 -6.69
C LYS A 60 0.25 -4.45 -7.92
N VAL A 61 0.73 -4.03 -9.07
CA VAL A 61 0.19 -4.38 -10.39
C VAL A 61 1.32 -4.92 -11.24
N GLY A 62 1.19 -6.17 -11.66
CA GLY A 62 2.06 -6.81 -12.63
C GLY A 62 1.56 -6.57 -14.06
N LEU A 63 2.49 -6.46 -14.99
CA LEU A 63 2.21 -6.29 -16.41
C LEU A 63 2.94 -7.38 -17.18
N LYS A 64 2.18 -8.20 -17.87
CA LYS A 64 2.71 -9.22 -18.75
C LYS A 64 2.55 -8.74 -20.18
N GLU A 65 3.67 -8.46 -20.84
CA GLU A 65 3.67 -8.17 -22.28
C GLU A 65 3.63 -9.48 -23.07
N GLU A 66 2.60 -9.65 -23.89
CA GLU A 66 2.55 -10.71 -24.90
C GLU A 66 2.76 -10.08 -26.27
N GLU A 67 3.69 -10.63 -27.07
CA GLU A 67 3.92 -10.17 -28.45
C GLU A 67 2.62 -10.18 -29.25
N GLY A 68 2.22 -9.00 -29.74
CA GLY A 68 1.05 -8.84 -30.62
C GLY A 68 -0.31 -8.76 -29.93
N LYS A 69 -0.37 -8.68 -28.59
CA LYS A 69 -1.61 -8.46 -27.83
C LYS A 69 -1.45 -7.30 -26.85
N GLU A 70 -2.58 -6.69 -26.46
CA GLU A 70 -2.58 -5.80 -25.30
C GLU A 70 -2.10 -6.58 -24.07
N GLY A 71 -1.08 -6.06 -23.39
CA GLY A 71 -0.51 -6.71 -22.23
C GLY A 71 -1.56 -6.94 -21.13
N SER A 72 -1.54 -8.11 -20.52
CA SER A 72 -2.44 -8.41 -19.40
C SER A 72 -1.98 -7.68 -18.14
N VAL A 73 -2.96 -7.09 -17.43
CA VAL A 73 -2.77 -6.42 -16.14
C VAL A 73 -3.13 -7.41 -15.03
N LEU A 74 -2.17 -7.75 -14.19
CA LEU A 74 -2.36 -8.60 -13.01
C LEU A 74 -2.38 -7.70 -11.77
N VAL A 75 -3.41 -7.82 -10.95
CA VAL A 75 -3.52 -7.07 -9.71
C VAL A 75 -3.21 -7.99 -8.55
N ASP A 76 -2.27 -7.57 -7.69
CA ASP A 76 -1.79 -8.33 -6.55
C ASP A 76 -1.25 -9.73 -6.94
N PRO A 77 -0.23 -9.79 -7.83
CA PRO A 77 0.30 -11.06 -8.32
C PRO A 77 0.95 -11.88 -7.21
N GLU A 78 0.77 -13.20 -7.25
CA GLU A 78 1.49 -14.16 -6.43
C GLU A 78 2.97 -14.24 -6.83
N ALA A 79 3.84 -14.79 -5.97
CA ALA A 79 5.27 -14.91 -6.24
C ALA A 79 5.58 -15.65 -7.56
N SER A 80 4.80 -16.69 -7.87
CA SER A 80 4.91 -17.44 -9.13
C SER A 80 4.53 -16.63 -10.37
N GLU A 81 3.62 -15.68 -10.23
CA GLU A 81 3.20 -14.77 -11.29
C GLU A 81 4.19 -13.62 -11.45
N GLU A 82 4.79 -13.15 -10.34
CA GLU A 82 5.85 -12.14 -10.35
C GLU A 82 7.08 -12.58 -11.14
N GLU A 83 7.44 -13.87 -11.10
CA GLU A 83 8.56 -14.41 -11.89
C GLU A 83 8.31 -14.37 -13.40
N VAL A 84 7.06 -14.34 -13.82
CA VAL A 84 6.65 -14.37 -15.23
C VAL A 84 6.25 -12.99 -15.74
N GLU A 85 6.04 -12.02 -14.84
CA GLU A 85 5.73 -10.65 -15.26
C GLU A 85 6.96 -9.97 -15.88
N GLY A 86 6.75 -9.25 -16.99
CA GLY A 86 7.83 -8.48 -17.64
C GLY A 86 8.13 -7.17 -16.93
N ALA A 87 7.13 -6.60 -16.24
CA ALA A 87 7.22 -5.35 -15.53
C ALA A 87 6.17 -5.27 -14.42
N GLY A 88 6.45 -4.51 -13.38
CA GLY A 88 5.54 -4.32 -12.26
C GLY A 88 5.54 -2.90 -11.71
N VAL A 89 4.43 -2.49 -11.12
CA VAL A 89 4.27 -1.19 -10.47
C VAL A 89 3.71 -1.38 -9.07
N VAL A 90 4.40 -0.83 -8.07
CA VAL A 90 3.89 -0.75 -6.70
C VAL A 90 3.45 0.69 -6.43
N VAL A 91 2.19 0.87 -6.06
CA VAL A 91 1.57 2.16 -5.83
C VAL A 91 1.15 2.28 -4.38
N GLY A 92 1.51 3.37 -3.73
CA GLY A 92 0.92 3.81 -2.46
C GLY A 92 -0.12 4.88 -2.75
N TYR A 93 -1.34 4.67 -2.31
CA TYR A 93 -2.48 5.50 -2.62
C TYR A 93 -3.23 5.93 -1.36
N LEU A 94 -3.73 7.16 -1.36
CA LEU A 94 -4.59 7.74 -0.33
C LEU A 94 -6.01 7.84 -0.87
N PRO A 95 -6.89 6.87 -0.55
CA PRO A 95 -8.19 6.76 -1.21
C PRO A 95 -9.15 7.92 -0.95
N SER A 96 -9.12 8.51 0.26
CA SER A 96 -10.03 9.62 0.60
C SER A 96 -9.58 10.94 -0.06
N LEU A 97 -8.30 11.08 -0.38
CA LEU A 97 -7.73 12.27 -1.02
C LEU A 97 -7.56 12.11 -2.53
N ASP A 98 -7.78 10.90 -3.06
CA ASP A 98 -7.54 10.57 -4.48
C ASP A 98 -6.11 10.93 -4.93
N GLN A 99 -5.11 10.52 -4.11
CA GLN A 99 -3.71 10.89 -4.33
C GLN A 99 -2.78 9.68 -4.30
N VAL A 100 -1.86 9.64 -5.25
CA VAL A 100 -0.73 8.71 -5.24
C VAL A 100 0.41 9.35 -4.44
N VAL A 101 0.86 8.67 -3.39
CA VAL A 101 1.97 9.15 -2.52
C VAL A 101 3.29 8.50 -2.85
N SER A 102 3.26 7.35 -3.50
CA SER A 102 4.45 6.67 -3.97
C SER A 102 4.15 5.78 -5.15
N CYS A 103 5.11 5.68 -6.05
CA CYS A 103 5.03 4.80 -7.20
C CYS A 103 6.44 4.25 -7.48
N VAL A 104 6.58 2.94 -7.49
CA VAL A 104 7.82 2.26 -7.85
C VAL A 104 7.54 1.34 -9.03
N CYS A 105 8.28 1.57 -10.10
CA CYS A 105 8.21 0.77 -11.31
C CYS A 105 9.42 -0.16 -11.39
N GLN A 106 9.20 -1.40 -11.77
CA GLN A 106 10.22 -2.40 -12.08
C GLN A 106 10.03 -2.85 -13.53
N GLY A 107 11.15 -3.08 -14.24
CA GLY A 107 11.11 -3.48 -15.64
C GLY A 107 10.92 -2.31 -16.61
N VAL A 108 10.58 -2.63 -17.85
CA VAL A 108 10.36 -1.65 -18.92
C VAL A 108 8.86 -1.50 -19.15
N LEU A 109 8.39 -0.27 -19.05
CA LEU A 109 6.97 0.08 -19.16
C LEU A 109 6.76 1.09 -20.27
N SER A 110 5.78 0.83 -21.12
CA SER A 110 5.30 1.85 -22.04
C SER A 110 4.40 2.86 -21.31
N PRO A 111 4.32 4.14 -21.76
CA PRO A 111 3.44 5.11 -21.12
C PRO A 111 1.96 4.69 -21.04
N PRO A 112 1.34 4.06 -22.05
CA PRO A 112 -0.03 3.56 -21.94
C PRO A 112 -0.16 2.43 -20.93
N SER A 113 0.82 1.51 -20.86
CA SER A 113 0.83 0.41 -19.87
C SER A 113 0.92 0.94 -18.45
N LEU A 114 1.76 1.96 -18.20
CA LEU A 114 1.84 2.62 -16.90
C LEU A 114 0.52 3.29 -16.51
N SER A 115 -0.16 3.97 -17.45
CA SER A 115 -1.45 4.59 -17.19
C SER A 115 -2.51 3.56 -16.81
N SER A 116 -2.55 2.43 -17.51
CA SER A 116 -3.46 1.31 -17.23
C SER A 116 -3.16 0.69 -15.86
N ALA A 117 -1.89 0.51 -15.52
CA ALA A 117 -1.48 -0.02 -14.21
C ALA A 117 -1.88 0.92 -13.06
N LEU A 118 -1.67 2.23 -13.22
CA LEU A 118 -2.09 3.21 -12.21
C LEU A 118 -3.60 3.22 -12.01
N ALA A 119 -4.38 3.16 -13.10
CA ALA A 119 -5.83 3.08 -13.03
C ALA A 119 -6.30 1.80 -12.31
N ALA A 120 -5.71 0.66 -12.61
CA ALA A 120 -6.00 -0.61 -11.94
C ALA A 120 -5.63 -0.56 -10.44
N ALA A 121 -4.45 0.01 -10.10
CA ALA A 121 -4.00 0.14 -8.72
C ALA A 121 -4.93 1.03 -7.89
N THR A 122 -5.35 2.19 -8.41
CA THR A 122 -6.27 3.09 -7.69
C THR A 122 -7.65 2.46 -7.50
N GLN A 123 -8.15 1.75 -8.50
CA GLN A 123 -9.41 1.02 -8.40
C GLN A 123 -9.32 -0.08 -7.32
N GLN A 124 -8.25 -0.86 -7.32
CA GLN A 124 -8.05 -1.91 -6.31
C GLN A 124 -7.87 -1.34 -4.91
N ALA A 125 -7.16 -0.24 -4.75
CA ALA A 125 -7.02 0.43 -3.45
C ALA A 125 -8.37 0.86 -2.87
N ALA A 126 -9.29 1.32 -3.71
CA ALA A 126 -10.65 1.65 -3.29
C ALA A 126 -11.44 0.41 -2.83
N VAL A 127 -11.19 -0.76 -3.43
CA VAL A 127 -11.80 -2.04 -3.02
C VAL A 127 -11.22 -2.52 -1.68
N LEU A 128 -9.93 -2.31 -1.45
CA LEU A 128 -9.26 -2.73 -0.21
C LEU A 128 -9.57 -1.83 0.99
N LEU A 129 -9.85 -0.55 0.76
CA LEU A 129 -10.07 0.44 1.81
C LEU A 129 -11.09 0.01 2.88
N PRO A 130 -12.28 -0.53 2.55
CA PRO A 130 -13.24 -0.97 3.55
C PRO A 130 -12.69 -2.05 4.48
N ALA A 131 -11.92 -2.99 3.95
CA ALA A 131 -11.28 -4.05 4.75
C ALA A 131 -10.26 -3.47 5.72
N VAL A 132 -9.39 -2.56 5.26
CA VAL A 132 -8.40 -1.86 6.08
C VAL A 132 -9.08 -1.05 7.19
N GLN A 133 -10.15 -0.34 6.88
CA GLN A 133 -10.95 0.42 7.86
C GLN A 133 -11.60 -0.50 8.89
N GLN A 134 -12.12 -1.64 8.47
CA GLN A 134 -12.74 -2.62 9.36
C GLN A 134 -11.73 -3.19 10.36
N GLU A 135 -10.52 -3.53 9.91
CA GLU A 135 -9.44 -3.99 10.79
C GLU A 135 -9.03 -2.90 11.79
N LEU A 136 -8.92 -1.66 11.37
CA LEU A 136 -8.62 -0.55 12.27
C LEU A 136 -9.68 -0.42 13.38
N VAL A 137 -10.96 -0.51 13.03
CA VAL A 137 -12.05 -0.51 14.01
C VAL A 137 -11.95 -1.67 15.00
N GLN A 138 -11.58 -2.87 14.51
CA GLN A 138 -11.38 -4.03 15.37
C GLN A 138 -10.22 -3.84 16.35
N ILE A 139 -9.09 -3.28 15.88
CA ILE A 139 -7.93 -2.96 16.71
C ILE A 139 -8.33 -2.03 17.86
N PHE A 140 -9.07 -0.95 17.56
CA PHE A 140 -9.54 -0.02 18.59
C PHE A 140 -10.53 -0.66 19.56
N LYS A 141 -11.43 -1.51 19.10
CA LYS A 141 -12.34 -2.26 19.99
C LYS A 141 -11.58 -3.16 20.96
N LYS A 142 -10.57 -3.90 20.45
CA LYS A 142 -9.71 -4.76 21.29
C LYS A 142 -8.90 -3.94 22.30
N LYS A 143 -8.36 -2.79 21.91
CA LYS A 143 -7.61 -1.89 22.80
C LYS A 143 -8.52 -1.38 23.94
N LYS A 144 -9.72 -0.89 23.62
CA LYS A 144 -10.68 -0.41 24.61
C LYS A 144 -11.10 -1.49 25.62
N LEU A 145 -11.24 -2.74 25.20
CA LEU A 145 -11.56 -3.85 26.09
C LEU A 145 -10.42 -4.15 27.07
N ARG A 146 -9.15 -4.04 26.64
CA ARG A 146 -7.98 -4.22 27.52
C ARG A 146 -7.89 -3.10 28.56
N ASP A 147 -8.11 -1.84 28.15
CA ASP A 147 -8.05 -0.68 29.04
C ASP A 147 -9.13 -0.71 30.11
N ASN A 148 -10.28 -1.33 29.86
CA ASN A 148 -11.37 -1.50 30.82
C ASN A 148 -11.17 -2.69 31.78
N GLN A 149 -10.16 -3.53 31.57
CA GLN A 149 -9.85 -4.69 32.43
C GLN A 149 -8.68 -4.43 33.40
N ASN A 150 -8.00 -3.30 33.24
CA ASN A 150 -6.94 -2.80 34.16
C ASN A 150 -7.46 -1.64 35.01
#